data_74a3a697eced57b8c9f98b0438815c11
#
_entry.id   74a3a697eced57b8c9f98b0438815c11
#
_cell.length_a   1.000
_cell.length_b   1.000
_cell.length_c   1.000
_cell.angle_alpha   90.00
_cell.angle_beta   90.00
_cell.angle_gamma   90.00
#
_symmetry.space_group_name_H-M   'P 1'
#
loop_
_entity.id
_entity.type
_entity.pdbx_description
1 polymer ?
#
loop_
_entity_poly.entity_id
_entity_poly.type
_entity_poly.pdbx_seq_one_letter_code
_entity_poly.pdbx_strand_id
1 'polypeptide(L)'
;KFVIGISTDKAAQVSGTYGATKYLMERMFTQFEQDYPQTKFRIVRYGNVLYSTGSVLCIWKDRLQKGEEIIVTDPAATRYFWTLNQAVDLIFDCMENATNSQFHFPSMKSMSMGNLLDAMAEKYLPEGKELKVKTIGLQVGENLHEKISEDGLYSNEAEQFTIEEIKELI
;
A
#
# COMPACT_ATOMS: atom_id res chain seq x y z
N LYS A 1 -5.63 22.16 -18.11
CA LYS A 1 -4.44 21.64 -17.44
C LYS A 1 -4.88 20.64 -16.39
N PHE A 2 -3.98 19.67 -16.09
CA PHE A 2 -4.20 18.66 -15.06
C PHE A 2 -3.14 18.77 -13.99
N VAL A 3 -3.55 18.54 -12.74
CA VAL A 3 -2.66 18.30 -11.61
C VAL A 3 -3.18 17.03 -10.93
N ILE A 4 -2.31 16.04 -10.76
CA ILE A 4 -2.67 14.77 -10.11
C ILE A 4 -1.91 14.65 -8.81
N GLY A 5 -2.65 14.51 -7.72
CA GLY A 5 -2.12 14.24 -6.40
C GLY A 5 -1.96 12.74 -6.20
N ILE A 6 -0.73 12.31 -5.95
CA ILE A 6 -0.46 10.92 -5.58
C ILE A 6 -0.65 10.77 -4.08
N SER A 7 -1.72 10.09 -3.69
CA SER A 7 -2.09 9.84 -2.29
C SER A 7 -1.96 8.36 -1.91
N THR A 8 -2.50 7.97 -0.79
CA THR A 8 -2.29 6.67 -0.16
C THR A 8 -3.52 6.26 0.66
N ASP A 9 -3.70 4.97 0.90
CA ASP A 9 -4.62 4.39 1.87
C ASP A 9 -4.48 5.01 3.27
N LYS A 10 -3.26 5.40 3.67
CA LYS A 10 -2.98 6.02 4.98
C LYS A 10 -3.57 7.42 5.16
N ALA A 11 -4.07 8.05 4.09
CA ALA A 11 -4.83 9.29 4.15
C ALA A 11 -6.32 9.04 4.43
N ALA A 12 -6.85 7.84 4.16
CA ALA A 12 -8.25 7.49 4.43
C ALA A 12 -8.52 7.33 5.93
N GLN A 13 -7.56 6.78 6.66
CA GLN A 13 -7.61 6.63 8.11
C GLN A 13 -6.27 7.09 8.70
N VAL A 14 -6.20 8.37 9.03
CA VAL A 14 -4.95 8.98 9.50
C VAL A 14 -4.60 8.48 10.90
N SER A 15 -3.52 7.72 11.01
CA SER A 15 -2.94 7.25 12.27
C SER A 15 -1.54 7.81 12.53
N GLY A 16 -0.84 8.26 11.47
CA GLY A 16 0.53 8.77 11.53
C GLY A 16 0.78 10.01 10.69
N THR A 17 1.94 10.61 10.88
CA THR A 17 2.35 11.86 10.23
C THR A 17 2.32 11.77 8.71
N TYR A 18 2.77 10.65 8.13
CA TYR A 18 2.74 10.45 6.68
C TYR A 18 1.31 10.51 6.12
N GLY A 19 0.36 9.78 6.71
CA GLY A 19 -1.05 9.86 6.33
C GLY A 19 -1.61 11.27 6.46
N ALA A 20 -1.26 11.99 7.54
CA ALA A 20 -1.68 13.37 7.77
C ALA A 20 -1.19 14.33 6.67
N THR A 21 0.05 14.21 6.20
CA THR A 21 0.56 15.06 5.11
C THR A 21 -0.16 14.80 3.79
N LYS A 22 -0.48 13.53 3.50
CA LYS A 22 -1.25 13.16 2.30
C LYS A 22 -2.70 13.63 2.39
N TYR A 23 -3.34 13.46 3.54
CA TYR A 23 -4.68 13.99 3.80
C TYR A 23 -4.73 15.51 3.61
N LEU A 24 -3.74 16.24 4.13
CA LEU A 24 -3.66 17.69 3.93
C LEU A 24 -3.57 18.05 2.44
N MET A 25 -2.73 17.37 1.68
CA MET A 25 -2.64 17.55 0.22
C MET A 25 -3.99 17.34 -0.46
N GLU A 26 -4.73 16.29 -0.10
CA GLU A 26 -6.06 16.01 -0.64
C GLU A 26 -7.05 17.16 -0.36
N ARG A 27 -7.03 17.68 0.85
CA ARG A 27 -7.87 18.84 1.23
C ARG A 27 -7.50 20.10 0.45
N MET A 28 -6.20 20.34 0.24
CA MET A 28 -5.74 21.46 -0.58
C MET A 28 -6.18 21.33 -2.04
N PHE A 29 -6.18 20.13 -2.62
CA PHE A 29 -6.65 19.91 -3.99
C PHE A 29 -8.13 20.20 -4.13
N THR A 30 -8.95 19.84 -3.16
CA THR A 30 -10.38 20.21 -3.12
C THR A 30 -10.58 21.73 -3.07
N GLN A 31 -9.74 22.45 -2.33
CA GLN A 31 -9.79 23.92 -2.29
C GLN A 31 -9.32 24.53 -3.62
N PHE A 32 -8.20 24.04 -4.18
CA PHE A 32 -7.68 24.58 -5.43
C PHE A 32 -8.60 24.37 -6.63
N GLU A 33 -9.43 23.34 -6.63
CA GLU A 33 -10.44 23.17 -7.66
C GLU A 33 -11.43 24.34 -7.69
N GLN A 34 -11.81 24.87 -6.52
CA GLN A 34 -12.67 26.03 -6.41
C GLN A 34 -11.95 27.32 -6.83
N ASP A 35 -10.69 27.48 -6.42
CA ASP A 35 -9.91 28.69 -6.68
C ASP A 35 -9.42 28.77 -8.13
N TYR A 36 -9.22 27.62 -8.80
CA TYR A 36 -8.66 27.52 -10.16
C TYR A 36 -9.51 26.65 -11.11
N PRO A 37 -10.75 27.05 -11.44
CA PRO A 37 -11.70 26.18 -12.18
C PRO A 37 -11.24 25.77 -13.59
N GLN A 38 -10.25 26.46 -14.17
CA GLN A 38 -9.63 26.08 -15.46
C GLN A 38 -8.60 24.95 -15.34
N THR A 39 -8.26 24.51 -14.12
CA THR A 39 -7.32 23.42 -13.86
C THR A 39 -8.06 22.28 -13.21
N LYS A 40 -7.89 21.08 -13.74
CA LYS A 40 -8.48 19.87 -13.18
C LYS A 40 -7.55 19.31 -12.11
N PHE A 41 -7.99 19.26 -10.88
CA PHE A 41 -7.29 18.64 -9.76
C PHE A 41 -7.88 17.26 -9.53
N ARG A 42 -7.07 16.23 -9.59
CA ARG A 42 -7.47 14.83 -9.40
C ARG A 42 -6.59 14.16 -8.38
N ILE A 43 -7.11 13.19 -7.67
CA ILE A 43 -6.42 12.51 -6.59
C ILE A 43 -6.49 11.02 -6.83
N VAL A 44 -5.34 10.36 -6.86
CA VAL A 44 -5.24 8.91 -6.92
C VAL A 44 -4.76 8.38 -5.57
N ARG A 45 -5.44 7.37 -5.03
CA ARG A 45 -5.01 6.64 -3.84
C ARG A 45 -4.61 5.23 -4.20
N TYR A 46 -3.51 4.74 -3.65
CA TYR A 46 -3.15 3.34 -3.67
C TYR A 46 -2.60 2.85 -2.35
N GLY A 47 -2.57 1.52 -2.21
CA GLY A 47 -1.93 0.85 -1.11
C GLY A 47 -0.41 0.78 -1.28
N ASN A 48 0.18 -0.30 -0.80
CA ASN A 48 1.61 -0.51 -0.85
C ASN A 48 2.05 -0.94 -2.27
N VAL A 49 3.07 -0.28 -2.81
CA VAL A 49 3.66 -0.70 -4.09
C VAL A 49 4.77 -1.72 -3.82
N LEU A 50 4.64 -2.90 -4.42
CA LEU A 50 5.61 -3.99 -4.29
C LEU A 50 7.00 -3.52 -4.71
N TYR A 51 8.01 -3.90 -3.93
CA TYR A 51 9.43 -3.56 -4.17
C TYR A 51 9.74 -2.07 -4.32
N SER A 52 8.87 -1.17 -3.82
CA SER A 52 9.25 0.23 -3.70
C SER A 52 10.50 0.38 -2.81
N THR A 53 11.34 1.36 -3.11
CA THR A 53 12.63 1.57 -2.42
C THR A 53 12.44 1.68 -0.91
N GLY A 54 13.17 0.84 -0.16
CA GLY A 54 13.07 0.79 1.30
C GLY A 54 11.82 0.09 1.86
N SER A 55 10.99 -0.51 0.99
CA SER A 55 9.81 -1.27 1.42
C SER A 55 10.17 -2.54 2.20
N VAL A 56 9.18 -3.05 2.91
CA VAL A 56 9.31 -4.30 3.68
C VAL A 56 9.80 -5.47 2.82
N LEU A 57 9.34 -5.56 1.55
CA LEU A 57 9.77 -6.62 0.63
C LEU A 57 11.27 -6.53 0.34
N CYS A 58 11.80 -5.33 0.11
CA CYS A 58 13.22 -5.15 -0.12
C CYS A 58 14.05 -5.55 1.11
N ILE A 59 13.60 -5.15 2.30
CA ILE A 59 14.28 -5.45 3.56
C ILE A 59 14.23 -6.95 3.86
N TRP A 60 13.05 -7.56 3.74
CA TRP A 60 12.88 -8.99 4.02
C TRP A 60 13.63 -9.86 3.02
N LYS A 61 13.60 -9.52 1.73
CA LYS A 61 14.38 -10.23 0.71
C LYS A 61 15.86 -10.27 1.05
N ASP A 62 16.47 -9.13 1.37
CA ASP A 62 17.88 -9.03 1.74
C ASP A 62 18.20 -9.88 2.97
N ARG A 63 17.39 -9.80 4.02
CA ARG A 63 17.57 -10.56 5.26
C ARG A 63 17.36 -12.06 5.07
N LEU A 64 16.32 -12.48 4.33
CA LEU A 64 16.06 -13.89 4.04
C LEU A 64 17.21 -14.52 3.30
N GLN A 65 17.75 -13.87 2.26
CA GLN A 65 18.90 -14.36 1.50
C GLN A 65 20.15 -14.53 2.37
N LYS A 66 20.31 -13.73 3.40
CA LYS A 66 21.41 -13.84 4.38
C LYS A 66 21.11 -14.85 5.49
N GLY A 67 19.88 -15.33 5.64
CA GLY A 67 19.45 -16.16 6.77
C GLY A 67 19.40 -15.40 8.10
N GLU A 68 19.16 -14.08 8.04
CA GLU A 68 18.99 -13.20 9.20
C GLU A 68 17.59 -13.26 9.76
N GLU A 69 17.39 -12.80 11.00
CA GLU A 69 16.08 -12.72 11.64
C GLU A 69 15.18 -11.66 10.97
N ILE A 70 13.96 -12.04 10.62
CA ILE A 70 12.95 -11.15 10.07
C ILE A 70 12.18 -10.49 11.22
N ILE A 71 12.04 -9.17 11.15
CA ILE A 71 11.21 -8.40 12.08
C ILE A 71 9.86 -8.15 11.43
N VAL A 72 8.78 -8.53 12.13
CA VAL A 72 7.38 -8.30 11.74
C VAL A 72 6.70 -7.51 12.85
N THR A 73 5.95 -6.48 12.50
CA THR A 73 5.18 -5.73 13.49
C THR A 73 3.99 -6.54 13.99
N ASP A 74 3.16 -7.03 13.08
CA ASP A 74 2.09 -7.99 13.35
C ASP A 74 1.82 -8.85 12.11
N PRO A 75 1.91 -10.20 12.19
CA PRO A 75 1.62 -11.08 11.05
C PRO A 75 0.16 -11.00 10.57
N ALA A 76 -0.78 -10.65 11.46
CA ALA A 76 -2.19 -10.49 11.12
C ALA A 76 -2.50 -9.16 10.43
N ALA A 77 -1.56 -8.22 10.42
CA ALA A 77 -1.73 -6.95 9.71
C ALA A 77 -1.95 -7.19 8.22
N THR A 78 -2.97 -6.56 7.65
CA THR A 78 -3.28 -6.67 6.21
C THR A 78 -3.03 -5.35 5.50
N ARG A 79 -2.60 -5.44 4.26
CA ARG A 79 -2.28 -4.31 3.39
C ARG A 79 -2.79 -4.55 1.98
N TYR A 80 -3.21 -3.49 1.31
CA TYR A 80 -3.43 -3.50 -0.13
C TYR A 80 -2.08 -3.44 -0.84
N PHE A 81 -1.91 -4.26 -1.88
CA PHE A 81 -0.66 -4.29 -2.65
C PHE A 81 -0.88 -4.12 -4.14
N TRP A 82 0.06 -3.42 -4.77
CA TRP A 82 0.10 -3.10 -6.18
C TRP A 82 1.44 -3.43 -6.79
N THR A 83 1.45 -3.82 -8.04
CA THR A 83 2.66 -3.75 -8.85
C THR A 83 2.94 -2.31 -9.27
N LEU A 84 4.18 -2.02 -9.62
CA LEU A 84 4.54 -0.69 -10.14
C LEU A 84 3.74 -0.35 -11.42
N ASN A 85 3.55 -1.32 -12.32
CA ASN A 85 2.79 -1.12 -13.55
C ASN A 85 1.33 -0.75 -13.25
N GLN A 86 0.66 -1.48 -12.36
CA GLN A 86 -0.71 -1.16 -11.94
C GLN A 86 -0.80 0.26 -11.33
N ALA A 87 0.19 0.67 -10.52
CA ALA A 87 0.20 2.01 -9.95
C ALA A 87 0.36 3.10 -11.02
N VAL A 88 1.16 2.85 -12.06
CA VAL A 88 1.33 3.77 -13.20
C VAL A 88 0.06 3.80 -14.07
N ASP A 89 -0.52 2.65 -14.38
CA ASP A 89 -1.75 2.55 -15.17
C ASP A 89 -2.91 3.30 -14.48
N LEU A 90 -3.00 3.22 -13.16
CA LEU A 90 -3.99 3.96 -12.39
C LEU A 90 -3.83 5.48 -12.52
N ILE A 91 -2.61 5.99 -12.63
CA ILE A 91 -2.39 7.44 -12.86
C ILE A 91 -2.97 7.85 -14.22
N PHE A 92 -2.73 7.06 -15.28
CA PHE A 92 -3.28 7.34 -16.60
C PHE A 92 -4.81 7.21 -16.61
N ASP A 93 -5.34 6.17 -15.99
CA ASP A 93 -6.78 6.02 -15.84
C ASP A 93 -7.41 7.19 -15.06
N CYS A 94 -6.76 7.66 -14.00
CA CYS A 94 -7.16 8.86 -13.27
C CYS A 94 -7.15 10.11 -14.17
N MET A 95 -6.19 10.23 -15.09
CA MET A 95 -6.16 11.34 -16.03
C MET A 95 -7.36 11.35 -16.99
N GLU A 96 -7.82 10.20 -17.39
CA GLU A 96 -8.89 10.05 -18.37
C GLU A 96 -10.28 10.03 -17.74
N ASN A 97 -10.45 9.25 -16.69
CA ASN A 97 -11.75 8.83 -16.18
C ASN A 97 -12.14 9.41 -14.83
N ALA A 98 -11.19 9.93 -14.02
CA ALA A 98 -11.53 10.42 -12.69
C ALA A 98 -12.36 11.70 -12.72
N THR A 99 -13.23 11.84 -11.74
CA THR A 99 -13.90 13.09 -11.43
C THR A 99 -12.96 13.99 -10.63
N ASN A 100 -13.03 15.30 -10.86
CA ASN A 100 -12.22 16.28 -10.15
C ASN A 100 -12.46 16.20 -8.62
N SER A 101 -11.39 16.36 -7.86
CA SER A 101 -11.35 16.34 -6.38
C SER A 101 -11.95 15.09 -5.72
N GLN A 102 -12.36 14.09 -6.47
CA GLN A 102 -12.73 12.78 -5.92
C GLN A 102 -11.51 11.84 -5.90
N PHE A 103 -11.53 10.93 -4.94
CA PHE A 103 -10.49 9.90 -4.84
C PHE A 103 -10.72 8.85 -5.92
N HIS A 104 -9.70 8.63 -6.73
CA HIS A 104 -9.71 7.62 -7.77
C HIS A 104 -8.87 6.42 -7.32
N PHE A 105 -9.53 5.28 -7.19
CA PHE A 105 -8.93 4.01 -6.82
C PHE A 105 -9.80 2.87 -7.34
N PRO A 106 -9.25 1.76 -7.85
CA PRO A 106 -10.01 0.58 -8.22
C PRO A 106 -10.24 -0.35 -7.01
N SER A 107 -10.98 -1.42 -7.25
CA SER A 107 -10.99 -2.55 -6.34
C SER A 107 -9.61 -3.17 -6.25
N MET A 108 -9.15 -3.45 -5.04
CA MET A 108 -7.82 -3.99 -4.77
C MET A 108 -7.90 -5.26 -3.95
N LYS A 109 -7.03 -6.22 -4.29
CA LYS A 109 -6.75 -7.33 -3.40
C LYS A 109 -5.79 -6.90 -2.29
N SER A 110 -5.86 -7.61 -1.19
CA SER A 110 -4.96 -7.44 -0.06
C SER A 110 -4.27 -8.74 0.33
N MET A 111 -3.29 -8.67 1.20
CA MET A 111 -2.66 -9.84 1.81
C MET A 111 -2.26 -9.55 3.24
N SER A 112 -2.21 -10.59 4.08
CA SER A 112 -1.62 -10.47 5.40
C SER A 112 -0.09 -10.43 5.32
N MET A 113 0.51 -9.77 6.29
CA MET A 113 1.98 -9.73 6.39
C MET A 113 2.56 -11.12 6.68
N GLY A 114 1.80 -11.99 7.35
CA GLY A 114 2.16 -13.39 7.54
C GLY A 114 2.26 -14.16 6.24
N ASN A 115 1.19 -14.16 5.42
CA ASN A 115 1.18 -14.84 4.12
C ASN A 115 2.27 -14.30 3.19
N LEU A 116 2.51 -12.99 3.21
CA LEU A 116 3.59 -12.39 2.43
C LEU A 116 4.97 -12.91 2.89
N LEU A 117 5.18 -12.99 4.22
CA LEU A 117 6.44 -13.51 4.75
C LEU A 117 6.65 -14.98 4.39
N ASP A 118 5.61 -15.80 4.51
CA ASP A 118 5.68 -17.22 4.17
C ASP A 118 6.06 -17.42 2.69
N ALA A 119 5.39 -16.73 1.77
CA ALA A 119 5.68 -16.76 0.35
C ALA A 119 7.11 -16.27 0.04
N MET A 120 7.56 -15.21 0.71
CA MET A 120 8.93 -14.70 0.55
C MET A 120 9.97 -15.65 1.12
N ALA A 121 9.69 -16.30 2.24
CA ALA A 121 10.59 -17.27 2.84
C ALA A 121 10.79 -18.49 1.92
N GLU A 122 9.71 -19.03 1.35
CA GLU A 122 9.80 -20.11 0.38
C GLU A 122 10.65 -19.74 -0.85
N LYS A 123 10.61 -18.49 -1.28
CA LYS A 123 11.32 -18.02 -2.47
C LYS A 123 12.78 -17.64 -2.22
N TYR A 124 13.09 -17.06 -1.06
CA TYR A 124 14.38 -16.38 -0.83
C TYR A 124 15.23 -16.96 0.29
N LEU A 125 14.65 -17.78 1.19
CA LEU A 125 15.44 -18.39 2.24
C LEU A 125 16.30 -19.53 1.65
N PRO A 126 17.63 -19.55 1.90
CA PRO A 126 18.48 -20.61 1.39
C PRO A 126 18.11 -22.00 1.94
N GLU A 127 18.26 -23.03 1.13
CA GLU A 127 18.02 -24.41 1.53
C GLU A 127 18.79 -24.78 2.82
N GLY A 128 18.11 -25.45 3.73
CA GLY A 128 18.69 -25.86 5.02
C GLY A 128 18.79 -24.75 6.07
N LYS A 129 18.34 -23.55 5.77
CA LYS A 129 18.21 -22.47 6.76
C LYS A 129 16.82 -22.46 7.38
N GLU A 130 16.75 -22.16 8.67
CA GLU A 130 15.50 -22.00 9.41
C GLU A 130 15.04 -20.54 9.36
N LEU A 131 13.74 -20.32 9.12
CA LEU A 131 13.13 -19.00 9.18
C LEU A 131 13.07 -18.52 10.64
N LYS A 132 13.75 -17.41 10.91
CA LYS A 132 13.73 -16.76 12.23
C LYS A 132 12.85 -15.50 12.15
N VAL A 133 11.83 -15.44 12.97
CA VAL A 133 10.88 -14.31 12.99
C VAL A 133 10.76 -13.75 14.40
N LYS A 134 10.83 -12.43 14.49
CA LYS A 134 10.58 -11.67 15.71
C LYS A 134 9.40 -10.73 15.50
N THR A 135 8.34 -10.96 16.26
CA THR A 135 7.19 -10.03 16.30
C THR A 135 7.42 -8.95 17.35
N ILE A 136 7.23 -7.68 16.97
CA ILE A 136 7.52 -6.52 17.83
C ILE A 136 6.28 -5.71 18.20
N GLY A 137 5.09 -6.05 17.68
CA GLY A 137 3.86 -5.28 17.83
C GLY A 137 3.76 -4.10 16.86
N LEU A 138 2.53 -3.64 16.63
CA LEU A 138 2.26 -2.46 15.78
C LEU A 138 2.99 -1.23 16.33
N GLN A 139 3.59 -0.46 15.45
CA GLN A 139 4.27 0.77 15.82
C GLN A 139 3.29 1.95 15.85
N VAL A 140 3.69 3.04 16.51
CA VAL A 140 2.90 4.28 16.54
C VAL A 140 2.66 4.77 15.11
N GLY A 141 1.41 4.96 14.74
CA GLY A 141 1.03 5.37 13.39
C GLY A 141 0.82 4.23 12.40
N GLU A 142 0.86 2.96 12.84
CA GLU A 142 0.44 1.81 12.06
C GLU A 142 -0.98 1.37 12.41
N ASN A 143 -1.75 0.99 11.40
CA ASN A 143 -3.05 0.32 11.56
C ASN A 143 -2.87 -1.19 11.39
N LEU A 144 -3.69 -1.98 12.08
CA LEU A 144 -3.74 -3.43 11.84
C LEU A 144 -4.27 -3.71 10.43
N HIS A 145 -5.33 -3.03 10.05
CA HIS A 145 -5.95 -3.10 8.73
C HIS A 145 -6.07 -1.69 8.15
N GLU A 146 -5.85 -1.55 6.84
CA GLU A 146 -5.92 -0.26 6.15
C GLU A 146 -7.27 -0.10 5.42
N LYS A 147 -7.68 1.14 5.18
CA LYS A 147 -8.80 1.50 4.30
C LYS A 147 -8.30 2.31 3.10
N ILE A 148 -8.95 2.16 1.95
CA ILE A 148 -8.65 3.01 0.79
C ILE A 148 -9.52 4.26 0.75
N SER A 149 -10.71 4.19 1.32
CA SER A 149 -11.65 5.31 1.48
C SER A 149 -12.36 5.23 2.83
N GLU A 150 -12.96 6.33 3.27
CA GLU A 150 -13.68 6.40 4.55
C GLU A 150 -14.83 5.37 4.63
N ASP A 151 -15.58 5.22 3.52
CA ASP A 151 -16.70 4.27 3.40
C ASP A 151 -16.29 2.91 2.81
N GLY A 152 -15.00 2.70 2.52
CA GLY A 152 -14.48 1.47 1.92
C GLY A 152 -14.32 0.34 2.93
N LEU A 153 -14.13 -0.87 2.38
CA LEU A 153 -13.78 -2.05 3.17
C LEU A 153 -12.41 -1.88 3.83
N TYR A 154 -12.24 -2.53 4.96
CA TYR A 154 -10.90 -2.76 5.48
C TYR A 154 -10.16 -3.80 4.65
N SER A 155 -8.85 -3.71 4.65
CA SER A 155 -7.99 -4.61 3.88
C SER A 155 -8.14 -6.10 4.28
N ASN A 156 -8.60 -6.42 5.48
CA ASN A 156 -8.93 -7.78 5.88
C ASN A 156 -10.31 -8.27 5.37
N GLU A 157 -11.17 -7.36 4.96
CA GLU A 157 -12.51 -7.66 4.39
C GLU A 157 -12.47 -7.71 2.86
N ALA A 158 -11.44 -7.14 2.25
CA ALA A 158 -11.23 -7.19 0.81
C ALA A 158 -10.83 -8.59 0.35
N GLU A 159 -10.97 -8.84 -0.96
CA GLU A 159 -10.46 -10.07 -1.57
C GLU A 159 -8.98 -10.25 -1.26
N GLN A 160 -8.62 -11.44 -0.77
CA GLN A 160 -7.24 -11.75 -0.40
C GLN A 160 -6.51 -12.42 -1.58
N PHE A 161 -5.22 -12.11 -1.72
CA PHE A 161 -4.34 -12.91 -2.57
C PHE A 161 -4.16 -14.31 -1.97
N THR A 162 -4.21 -15.33 -2.82
CA THR A 162 -3.76 -16.69 -2.44
C THR A 162 -2.24 -16.71 -2.29
N ILE A 163 -1.70 -17.73 -1.62
CA ILE A 163 -0.24 -17.90 -1.49
C ILE A 163 0.43 -18.03 -2.87
N GLU A 164 -0.22 -18.74 -3.80
CA GLU A 164 0.25 -18.91 -5.17
C GLU A 164 0.31 -17.57 -5.91
N GLU A 165 -0.75 -16.76 -5.84
CA GLU A 165 -0.77 -15.41 -6.43
C GLU A 165 0.32 -14.52 -5.82
N ILE A 166 0.55 -14.60 -4.50
CA ILE A 166 1.64 -13.83 -3.85
C ILE A 166 3.00 -14.25 -4.41
N LYS A 167 3.25 -15.56 -4.57
CA LYS A 167 4.51 -16.08 -5.14
C LYS A 167 4.75 -15.62 -6.58
N GLU A 168 3.70 -15.45 -7.36
CA GLU A 168 3.80 -14.93 -8.73
C GLU A 168 4.11 -13.42 -8.75
N LEU A 169 3.64 -12.69 -7.74
CA LEU A 169 3.82 -11.23 -7.64
C LEU A 169 5.20 -10.80 -7.12
N ILE A 170 5.87 -11.65 -6.30
CA ILE A 170 7.12 -11.30 -5.58
C ILE A 170 8.41 -11.74 -6.28
#